data_14d471e8dc03b090d2eb95c99b722165
#
_entry.id   14d471e8dc03b090d2eb95c99b722165
#
_cell.length_a   1.000
_cell.length_b   1.000
_cell.length_c   1.000
_cell.angle_alpha   90.00
_cell.angle_beta   90.00
_cell.angle_gamma   90.00
#
_symmetry.space_group_name_H-M   'P 1'
#
loop_
_entity.id
_entity.type
_entity.pdbx_description
1 polymer ?
#
loop_
_entity_poly.entity_id
_entity_poly.type
_entity_poly.pdbx_seq_one_letter_code
_entity_poly.pdbx_strand_id
1 'polypeptide(L)'
;MNSLRYAGYLYKSICNLDEPLRSLAENISITLVDSQKDLVNESAELGDKTVGYTMHYRGTNRSEIRIWANTGSMKKDIIHELGHAFDYSVDGSKGFIYSDADEWKQIYEKEKATYTEKMSGSEHSTSNQREYFADCIEKYIVNHDELKEACPESFAYIEDILNKNIG
;
A
#
# COMPACT_ATOMS: atom_id res chain seq x y z
N MET A 1 -15.05 -21.99 7.04
CA MET A 1 -14.47 -22.06 8.42
C MET A 1 -13.08 -21.40 8.52
N ASN A 2 -12.63 -20.66 7.53
CA ASN A 2 -11.29 -20.03 7.52
C ASN A 2 -11.29 -18.54 7.88
N SER A 3 -12.45 -17.85 7.82
CA SER A 3 -12.56 -16.40 8.00
C SER A 3 -12.02 -15.90 9.35
N LEU A 4 -12.29 -16.60 10.44
CA LEU A 4 -11.78 -16.23 11.78
C LEU A 4 -10.25 -16.35 11.89
N ARG A 5 -9.64 -17.34 11.23
CA ARG A 5 -8.18 -17.49 11.20
C ARG A 5 -7.53 -16.33 10.46
N TYR A 6 -8.08 -15.95 9.31
CA TYR A 6 -7.57 -14.85 8.51
C TYR A 6 -7.79 -13.49 9.19
N ALA A 7 -8.95 -13.29 9.83
CA ALA A 7 -9.20 -12.08 10.63
C ALA A 7 -8.20 -11.94 11.79
N GLY A 8 -7.88 -13.03 12.48
CA GLY A 8 -6.85 -13.03 13.53
C GLY A 8 -5.45 -12.72 12.99
N TYR A 9 -5.12 -13.21 11.79
CA TYR A 9 -3.85 -12.92 11.13
C TYR A 9 -3.77 -11.45 10.70
N LEU A 10 -4.84 -10.91 10.10
CA LEU A 10 -4.97 -9.51 9.73
C LEU A 10 -4.78 -8.60 10.95
N TYR A 11 -5.54 -8.85 12.03
CA TYR A 11 -5.44 -8.09 13.27
C TYR A 11 -4.01 -8.06 13.80
N LYS A 12 -3.35 -9.22 13.88
CA LYS A 12 -1.95 -9.30 14.31
C LYS A 12 -0.99 -8.53 13.39
N SER A 13 -1.24 -8.55 12.10
CA SER A 13 -0.41 -7.81 11.13
C SER A 13 -0.53 -6.30 11.35
N ILE A 14 -1.75 -5.81 11.58
CA ILE A 14 -2.01 -4.38 11.87
C ILE A 14 -1.40 -3.96 13.20
N CYS A 15 -1.57 -4.74 14.27
CA CYS A 15 -1.02 -4.42 15.59
C CYS A 15 0.51 -4.34 15.61
N ASN A 16 1.19 -4.95 14.63
CA ASN A 16 2.65 -4.92 14.50
C ASN A 16 3.14 -3.79 13.57
N LEU A 17 2.25 -2.95 13.05
CA LEU A 17 2.65 -1.76 12.30
C LEU A 17 3.03 -0.64 13.27
N ASP A 18 4.00 0.15 12.85
CA ASP A 18 4.34 1.41 13.52
C ASP A 18 3.38 2.54 13.09
N GLU A 19 3.35 3.60 13.87
CA GLU A 19 2.66 4.83 13.46
C GLU A 19 3.34 5.45 12.23
N PRO A 20 2.60 6.14 11.35
CA PRO A 20 1.14 6.42 11.42
C PRO A 20 0.26 5.33 10.80
N LEU A 21 0.84 4.29 10.20
CA LEU A 21 0.09 3.26 9.46
C LEU A 21 -0.83 2.44 10.36
N ARG A 22 -0.45 2.21 11.62
CA ARG A 22 -1.31 1.52 12.57
C ARG A 22 -2.58 2.32 12.86
N SER A 23 -2.45 3.60 13.21
CA SER A 23 -3.59 4.48 13.45
C SER A 23 -4.49 4.61 12.21
N LEU A 24 -3.90 4.65 11.02
CA LEU A 24 -4.66 4.63 9.78
C LEU A 24 -5.47 3.34 9.64
N ALA A 25 -4.83 2.19 9.82
CA ALA A 25 -5.47 0.87 9.69
C ALA A 25 -6.62 0.66 10.70
N GLU A 26 -6.51 1.23 11.88
CA GLU A 26 -7.57 1.20 12.90
C GLU A 26 -8.79 2.06 12.52
N ASN A 27 -8.63 3.03 11.65
CA ASN A 27 -9.67 4.00 11.27
C ASN A 27 -10.30 3.74 9.89
N ILE A 28 -9.83 2.73 9.14
CA ILE A 28 -10.39 2.37 7.84
C ILE A 28 -11.06 1.00 7.88
N SER A 29 -12.00 0.78 6.96
CA SER A 29 -12.65 -0.52 6.80
C SER A 29 -11.77 -1.45 5.98
N ILE A 30 -11.41 -2.62 6.55
CA ILE A 30 -10.68 -3.67 5.84
C ILE A 30 -11.57 -4.89 5.75
N THR A 31 -11.94 -5.28 4.53
CA THR A 31 -12.81 -6.42 4.25
C THR A 31 -11.99 -7.56 3.64
N LEU A 32 -12.11 -8.75 4.25
CA LEU A 32 -11.56 -9.97 3.69
C LEU A 32 -12.58 -10.62 2.76
N VAL A 33 -12.17 -10.92 1.54
CA VAL A 33 -12.99 -11.58 0.51
C VAL A 33 -12.56 -13.03 0.37
N ASP A 34 -13.51 -13.94 0.32
CA ASP A 34 -13.23 -15.39 0.34
C ASP A 34 -12.61 -15.92 -0.98
N SER A 35 -12.90 -15.27 -2.10
CA SER A 35 -12.34 -15.66 -3.39
C SER A 35 -11.80 -14.45 -4.18
N GLN A 36 -10.74 -14.67 -4.93
CA GLN A 36 -10.20 -13.68 -5.86
C GLN A 36 -11.23 -13.30 -6.94
N LYS A 37 -12.03 -14.27 -7.37
CA LYS A 37 -13.10 -14.04 -8.35
C LYS A 37 -14.15 -13.04 -7.85
N ASP A 38 -14.53 -13.14 -6.57
CA ASP A 38 -15.48 -12.21 -5.98
C ASP A 38 -14.87 -10.80 -5.91
N LEU A 39 -13.58 -10.71 -5.55
CA LEU A 39 -12.85 -9.45 -5.55
C LEU A 39 -12.84 -8.79 -6.93
N VAL A 40 -12.47 -9.53 -7.97
CA VAL A 40 -12.38 -9.03 -9.36
C VAL A 40 -13.76 -8.65 -9.93
N ASN A 41 -14.80 -9.36 -9.54
CA ASN A 41 -16.17 -9.06 -10.00
C ASN A 41 -16.74 -7.75 -9.43
N GLU A 42 -16.12 -7.15 -8.43
CA GLU A 42 -16.61 -5.90 -7.81
C GLU A 42 -16.33 -4.67 -8.67
N SER A 43 -15.33 -4.72 -9.56
CA SER A 43 -15.03 -3.64 -10.49
C SER A 43 -14.48 -4.18 -11.81
N ALA A 44 -14.99 -3.66 -12.92
CA ALA A 44 -14.48 -3.98 -14.25
C ALA A 44 -13.05 -3.46 -14.52
N GLU A 45 -12.55 -2.59 -13.66
CA GLU A 45 -11.19 -2.03 -13.75
C GLU A 45 -10.14 -2.95 -13.12
N LEU A 46 -10.56 -3.94 -12.32
CA LEU A 46 -9.66 -4.88 -11.66
C LEU A 46 -9.22 -5.99 -12.62
N GLY A 47 -7.93 -6.23 -12.66
CA GLY A 47 -7.37 -7.32 -13.45
C GLY A 47 -7.51 -8.68 -12.76
N ASP A 48 -7.45 -9.77 -13.55
CA ASP A 48 -7.60 -11.15 -13.08
C ASP A 48 -6.58 -11.57 -11.99
N LYS A 49 -5.50 -10.81 -11.84
CA LYS A 49 -4.45 -11.07 -10.85
C LYS A 49 -4.57 -10.21 -9.59
N THR A 50 -5.59 -9.36 -9.50
CA THR A 50 -5.81 -8.51 -8.34
C THR A 50 -6.02 -9.34 -7.08
N VAL A 51 -5.25 -9.06 -6.04
CA VAL A 51 -5.31 -9.73 -4.73
C VAL A 51 -5.85 -8.81 -3.63
N GLY A 52 -5.84 -7.50 -3.88
CA GLY A 52 -6.40 -6.47 -3.03
C GLY A 52 -6.65 -5.20 -3.83
N TYR A 53 -7.42 -4.29 -3.27
CA TYR A 53 -7.55 -2.93 -3.78
C TYR A 53 -8.04 -1.98 -2.69
N THR A 54 -7.68 -0.71 -2.86
CA THR A 54 -8.11 0.38 -2.00
C THR A 54 -9.08 1.29 -2.74
N MET A 55 -10.23 1.53 -2.13
CA MET A 55 -11.28 2.42 -2.63
C MET A 55 -11.28 3.71 -1.84
N HIS A 56 -11.17 4.85 -2.52
CA HIS A 56 -11.20 6.17 -1.92
C HIS A 56 -12.52 6.88 -2.23
N TYR A 57 -13.16 7.41 -1.23
CA TYR A 57 -14.40 8.18 -1.38
C TYR A 57 -14.06 9.66 -1.57
N ARG A 58 -14.07 10.10 -2.82
CA ARG A 58 -13.68 11.45 -3.24
C ARG A 58 -14.35 12.54 -2.41
N GLY A 59 -13.56 13.51 -1.92
CA GLY A 59 -14.07 14.60 -1.08
C GLY A 59 -14.30 14.23 0.38
N THR A 60 -13.83 13.05 0.80
CA THR A 60 -13.85 12.59 2.19
C THR A 60 -12.48 12.04 2.58
N ASN A 61 -12.25 11.85 3.88
CA ASN A 61 -11.06 11.14 4.38
C ASN A 61 -11.32 9.63 4.52
N ARG A 62 -12.32 9.09 3.81
CA ARG A 62 -12.72 7.70 3.95
C ARG A 62 -12.09 6.85 2.86
N SER A 63 -11.45 5.77 3.30
CA SER A 63 -10.98 4.69 2.44
C SER A 63 -11.53 3.35 2.90
N GLU A 64 -11.66 2.42 1.99
CA GLU A 64 -11.96 1.01 2.27
C GLU A 64 -10.96 0.15 1.54
N ILE A 65 -10.45 -0.88 2.21
CA ILE A 65 -9.53 -1.87 1.63
C ILE A 65 -10.27 -3.20 1.51
N ARG A 66 -10.10 -3.87 0.38
CA ARG A 66 -10.58 -5.23 0.16
C ARG A 66 -9.45 -6.13 -0.24
N ILE A 67 -9.33 -7.27 0.43
CA ILE A 67 -8.21 -8.22 0.27
C ILE A 67 -8.77 -9.63 0.13
N TRP A 68 -8.26 -10.37 -0.84
CA TRP A 68 -8.51 -11.80 -0.92
C TRP A 68 -7.81 -12.52 0.25
N ALA A 69 -8.60 -13.19 1.09
CA ALA A 69 -8.13 -13.78 2.35
C ALA A 69 -7.10 -14.91 2.19
N ASN A 70 -6.97 -15.51 1.03
CA ASN A 70 -6.09 -16.65 0.79
C ASN A 70 -4.91 -16.33 -0.13
N THR A 71 -4.44 -15.10 -0.11
CA THR A 71 -3.16 -14.79 -0.76
C THR A 71 -2.03 -15.41 0.04
N GLY A 72 -0.99 -15.89 -0.61
CA GLY A 72 0.23 -16.35 0.08
C GLY A 72 1.00 -15.20 0.77
N SER A 73 0.62 -13.95 0.49
CA SER A 73 1.33 -12.71 0.84
C SER A 73 0.49 -11.69 1.60
N MET A 74 -0.62 -12.11 2.23
CA MET A 74 -1.62 -11.22 2.84
C MET A 74 -1.02 -10.04 3.65
N LYS A 75 0.08 -10.27 4.40
CA LYS A 75 0.72 -9.19 5.17
C LYS A 75 1.25 -8.09 4.25
N LYS A 76 1.89 -8.46 3.14
CA LYS A 76 2.45 -7.52 2.17
C LYS A 76 1.33 -6.80 1.43
N ASP A 77 0.33 -7.56 0.99
CA ASP A 77 -0.81 -7.03 0.26
C ASP A 77 -1.57 -5.98 1.08
N ILE A 78 -1.77 -6.24 2.39
CA ILE A 78 -2.40 -5.28 3.31
C ILE A 78 -1.55 -4.01 3.46
N ILE A 79 -0.23 -4.14 3.61
CA ILE A 79 0.65 -2.98 3.78
C ILE A 79 0.69 -2.15 2.49
N HIS A 80 0.71 -2.79 1.33
CA HIS A 80 0.61 -2.13 0.03
C HIS A 80 -0.68 -1.31 -0.08
N GLU A 81 -1.83 -1.91 0.23
CA GLU A 81 -3.13 -1.22 0.19
C GLU A 81 -3.23 -0.10 1.25
N LEU A 82 -2.61 -0.27 2.41
CA LEU A 82 -2.46 0.81 3.39
C LEU A 82 -1.59 1.95 2.86
N GLY A 83 -0.59 1.66 2.03
CA GLY A 83 0.20 2.65 1.32
C GLY A 83 -0.66 3.56 0.43
N HIS A 84 -1.57 2.99 -0.35
CA HIS A 84 -2.55 3.75 -1.12
C HIS A 84 -3.49 4.56 -0.24
N ALA A 85 -3.99 3.96 0.84
CA ALA A 85 -4.86 4.66 1.78
C ALA A 85 -4.14 5.82 2.47
N PHE A 86 -2.87 5.65 2.82
CA PHE A 86 -2.03 6.68 3.42
C PHE A 86 -1.79 7.85 2.47
N ASP A 87 -1.43 7.58 1.22
CA ASP A 87 -1.24 8.59 0.18
C ASP A 87 -2.48 9.49 -0.01
N TYR A 88 -3.67 8.92 0.18
CA TYR A 88 -4.93 9.64 0.05
C TYR A 88 -5.42 10.30 1.35
N SER A 89 -5.02 9.82 2.52
CA SER A 89 -5.67 10.11 3.80
C SER A 89 -5.35 11.48 4.39
N VAL A 90 -4.23 12.08 4.02
CA VAL A 90 -3.71 13.30 4.68
C VAL A 90 -4.56 14.53 4.38
N ASP A 91 -5.16 14.59 3.20
CA ASP A 91 -6.21 15.55 2.87
C ASP A 91 -7.08 15.01 1.74
N GLY A 92 -8.01 14.12 2.06
CA GLY A 92 -8.89 13.46 1.10
C GLY A 92 -9.71 14.41 0.21
N SER A 93 -9.68 15.72 0.48
CA SER A 93 -10.24 16.73 -0.41
C SER A 93 -9.36 17.02 -1.62
N LYS A 94 -8.06 16.74 -1.53
CA LYS A 94 -7.06 17.03 -2.58
C LYS A 94 -6.67 15.82 -3.44
N GLY A 95 -7.02 14.62 -3.04
CA GLY A 95 -6.66 13.38 -3.74
C GLY A 95 -5.33 12.81 -3.26
N PHE A 96 -4.58 12.18 -4.17
CA PHE A 96 -3.26 11.63 -3.84
C PHE A 96 -2.25 12.75 -3.61
N ILE A 97 -1.64 12.78 -2.44
CA ILE A 97 -0.82 13.92 -2.01
C ILE A 97 0.65 13.65 -2.29
N TYR A 98 1.14 12.53 -1.80
CA TYR A 98 2.57 12.23 -1.86
C TYR A 98 2.97 11.69 -3.23
N SER A 99 2.19 10.76 -3.79
CA SER A 99 2.51 10.16 -5.08
C SER A 99 2.31 11.10 -6.27
N ASP A 100 1.48 12.14 -6.13
CA ASP A 100 1.28 13.16 -7.15
C ASP A 100 2.23 14.37 -6.98
N ALA A 101 3.03 14.41 -5.92
CA ALA A 101 4.04 15.45 -5.72
C ALA A 101 5.14 15.38 -6.81
N ASP A 102 5.59 16.54 -7.29
CA ASP A 102 6.62 16.62 -8.33
C ASP A 102 7.94 16.00 -7.88
N GLU A 103 8.29 16.13 -6.58
CA GLU A 103 9.45 15.50 -5.98
C GLU A 103 9.38 13.97 -6.09
N TRP A 104 8.24 13.36 -5.71
CA TRP A 104 8.06 11.92 -5.81
C TRP A 104 8.13 11.41 -7.26
N LYS A 105 7.51 12.13 -8.19
CA LYS A 105 7.57 11.78 -9.62
C LYS A 105 9.01 11.76 -10.15
N GLN A 106 9.86 12.70 -9.71
CA GLN A 106 11.27 12.71 -10.07
C GLN A 106 12.02 11.51 -9.48
N ILE A 107 11.78 11.18 -8.22
CA ILE A 107 12.34 10.01 -7.56
C ILE A 107 11.92 8.73 -8.28
N TYR A 108 10.62 8.58 -8.57
CA TYR A 108 10.07 7.45 -9.33
C TYR A 108 10.78 7.28 -10.68
N GLU A 109 10.86 8.32 -11.48
CA GLU A 109 11.52 8.25 -12.80
C GLU A 109 12.99 7.86 -12.69
N LYS A 110 13.67 8.28 -11.64
CA LYS A 110 15.08 7.98 -11.41
C LYS A 110 15.33 6.56 -10.92
N GLU A 111 14.52 6.05 -10.01
CA GLU A 111 14.80 4.81 -9.28
C GLU A 111 13.99 3.60 -9.73
N LYS A 112 12.87 3.76 -10.47
CA LYS A 112 12.00 2.66 -10.91
C LYS A 112 12.71 1.50 -11.61
N ALA A 113 13.74 1.78 -12.42
CA ALA A 113 14.50 0.74 -13.11
C ALA A 113 15.36 -0.08 -12.14
N THR A 114 16.06 0.60 -11.22
CA THR A 114 16.86 -0.04 -10.17
C THR A 114 15.97 -0.83 -9.22
N TYR A 115 14.80 -0.29 -8.88
CA TYR A 115 13.80 -0.97 -8.08
C TYR A 115 13.36 -2.29 -8.72
N THR A 116 12.99 -2.28 -9.99
CA THR A 116 12.59 -3.49 -10.72
C THR A 116 13.71 -4.54 -10.73
N GLU A 117 14.95 -4.11 -10.93
CA GLU A 117 16.11 -5.01 -11.00
C GLU A 117 16.48 -5.62 -9.64
N LYS A 118 16.58 -4.79 -8.59
CA LYS A 118 17.13 -5.19 -7.29
C LYS A 118 16.08 -5.65 -6.28
N MET A 119 14.88 -5.07 -6.32
CA MET A 119 13.83 -5.35 -5.35
C MET A 119 12.85 -6.44 -5.79
N SER A 120 13.12 -7.09 -6.93
CA SER A 120 12.19 -8.05 -7.55
C SER A 120 10.79 -7.43 -7.72
N GLY A 121 10.74 -6.13 -7.99
CA GLY A 121 9.52 -5.40 -8.26
C GLY A 121 8.80 -5.98 -9.46
N SER A 122 7.49 -6.10 -9.37
CA SER A 122 6.66 -6.53 -10.51
C SER A 122 6.51 -5.38 -11.50
N GLU A 123 6.13 -5.70 -12.74
CA GLU A 123 5.72 -4.67 -13.71
C GLU A 123 4.58 -3.80 -13.16
N HIS A 124 3.74 -4.38 -12.30
CA HIS A 124 2.68 -3.66 -11.61
C HIS A 124 3.23 -2.61 -10.65
N SER A 125 4.19 -2.99 -9.79
CA SER A 125 4.80 -2.11 -8.78
C SER A 125 5.44 -0.84 -9.38
N THR A 126 5.86 -0.90 -10.63
CA THR A 126 6.49 0.23 -11.33
C THR A 126 5.67 0.76 -12.51
N SER A 127 4.40 0.36 -12.61
CA SER A 127 3.50 0.78 -13.70
C SER A 127 3.19 2.27 -13.70
N ASN A 128 3.16 2.87 -12.53
CA ASN A 128 2.97 4.31 -12.31
C ASN A 128 3.49 4.72 -10.94
N GLN A 129 3.59 6.03 -10.70
CA GLN A 129 4.15 6.59 -9.46
C GLN A 129 3.33 6.25 -8.20
N ARG A 130 2.03 5.94 -8.33
CA ARG A 130 1.17 5.60 -7.19
C ARG A 130 1.38 4.17 -6.72
N GLU A 131 1.44 3.22 -7.67
CA GLU A 131 1.80 1.82 -7.37
C GLU A 131 3.20 1.73 -6.79
N TYR A 132 4.14 2.48 -7.36
CA TYR A 132 5.50 2.55 -6.85
C TYR A 132 5.56 3.11 -5.43
N PHE A 133 4.74 4.11 -5.11
CA PHE A 133 4.64 4.68 -3.77
C PHE A 133 4.15 3.65 -2.75
N ALA A 134 3.04 2.97 -3.05
CA ALA A 134 2.47 1.95 -2.18
C ALA A 134 3.43 0.77 -1.96
N ASP A 135 4.11 0.35 -3.02
CA ASP A 135 5.11 -0.73 -2.95
C ASP A 135 6.36 -0.29 -2.15
N CYS A 136 6.81 0.96 -2.28
CA CYS A 136 7.90 1.51 -1.45
C CYS A 136 7.52 1.55 0.04
N ILE A 137 6.27 1.87 0.40
CA ILE A 137 5.79 1.76 1.79
C ILE A 137 5.82 0.30 2.24
N GLU A 138 5.36 -0.65 1.42
CA GLU A 138 5.48 -2.08 1.74
C GLU A 138 6.92 -2.47 2.01
N LYS A 139 7.86 -2.11 1.11
CA LYS A 139 9.27 -2.45 1.25
C LYS A 139 9.92 -1.76 2.45
N TYR A 140 9.57 -0.53 2.74
CA TYR A 140 10.05 0.17 3.93
C TYR A 140 9.73 -0.61 5.22
N ILE A 141 8.56 -1.23 5.31
CA ILE A 141 8.13 -2.02 6.47
C ILE A 141 8.69 -3.45 6.46
N VAL A 142 8.82 -4.07 5.28
CA VAL A 142 9.12 -5.51 5.17
C VAL A 142 10.57 -5.80 4.80
N ASN A 143 11.18 -4.92 4.01
CA ASN A 143 12.51 -5.06 3.42
C ASN A 143 13.33 -3.76 3.58
N HIS A 144 13.31 -3.18 4.76
CA HIS A 144 13.84 -1.85 5.09
C HIS A 144 15.26 -1.59 4.56
N ASP A 145 16.21 -2.47 4.91
CA ASP A 145 17.61 -2.27 4.55
C ASP A 145 17.86 -2.47 3.05
N GLU A 146 17.13 -3.39 2.42
CA GLU A 146 17.19 -3.63 0.98
C GLU A 146 16.68 -2.41 0.19
N LEU A 147 15.57 -1.80 0.62
CA LEU A 147 15.05 -0.58 0.00
C LEU A 147 16.05 0.57 0.15
N LYS A 148 16.61 0.74 1.33
CA LYS A 148 17.61 1.79 1.61
C LYS A 148 18.85 1.67 0.74
N GLU A 149 19.32 0.45 0.49
CA GLU A 149 20.48 0.19 -0.36
C GLU A 149 20.16 0.36 -1.84
N ALA A 150 19.01 -0.15 -2.29
CA ALA A 150 18.65 -0.17 -3.70
C ALA A 150 18.11 1.17 -4.20
N CYS A 151 17.26 1.83 -3.41
CA CYS A 151 16.51 3.03 -3.78
C CYS A 151 16.54 4.06 -2.64
N PRO A 152 17.72 4.69 -2.38
CA PRO A 152 17.93 5.54 -1.22
C PRO A 152 17.08 6.82 -1.21
N GLU A 153 16.72 7.37 -2.37
CA GLU A 153 15.87 8.56 -2.43
C GLU A 153 14.41 8.22 -2.12
N SER A 154 13.91 7.12 -2.66
CA SER A 154 12.59 6.58 -2.29
C SER A 154 12.52 6.27 -0.80
N PHE A 155 13.55 5.61 -0.27
CA PHE A 155 13.64 5.32 1.15
C PHE A 155 13.56 6.60 2.00
N ALA A 156 14.39 7.60 1.71
CA ALA A 156 14.44 8.84 2.47
C ALA A 156 13.12 9.63 2.40
N TYR A 157 12.47 9.64 1.24
CA TYR A 157 11.17 10.28 1.06
C TYR A 157 10.09 9.60 1.90
N ILE A 158 9.99 8.27 1.87
CA ILE A 158 9.03 7.50 2.66
C ILE A 158 9.28 7.68 4.16
N GLU A 159 10.55 7.60 4.60
CA GLU A 159 10.93 7.83 6.00
C GLU A 159 10.50 9.22 6.49
N ASP A 160 10.74 10.26 5.70
CA ASP A 160 10.39 11.65 6.05
C ASP A 160 8.88 11.85 6.19
N ILE A 161 8.08 11.35 5.23
CA ILE A 161 6.62 11.52 5.28
C ILE A 161 5.97 10.70 6.39
N LEU A 162 6.47 9.50 6.68
CA LEU A 162 5.96 8.69 7.79
C LEU A 162 6.26 9.39 9.13
N ASN A 163 7.49 9.90 9.32
CA ASN A 163 7.88 10.60 10.54
C ASN A 163 7.11 11.92 10.76
N LYS A 164 6.78 12.65 9.72
CA LYS A 164 6.00 13.90 9.81
C LYS A 164 4.54 13.68 10.23
N ASN A 165 4.02 12.48 10.05
CA ASN A 165 2.64 12.14 10.38
C ASN A 165 2.49 11.32 11.68
N ILE A 166 3.57 11.16 12.43
CA ILE A 166 3.52 10.67 13.81
C ILE A 166 3.11 11.85 14.69
N GLY A 167 1.80 11.95 15.01
CA GLY A 167 1.26 13.05 15.80
C GLY A 167 0.24 12.60 16.81
#